data_0381023ec67a64ab624db93035ad4e2e
#
_entry.id   0381023ec67a64ab624db93035ad4e2e
#
_cell.length_a   1.000
_cell.length_b   1.000
_cell.length_c   1.000
_cell.angle_alpha   90.00
_cell.angle_beta   90.00
_cell.angle_gamma   90.00
#
_symmetry.space_group_name_H-M   'P 1'
#
loop_
_entity.id
_entity.type
_entity.pdbx_description
1 polymer ?
#
loop_
_entity_poly.entity_id
_entity_poly.type
_entity_poly.pdbx_seq_one_letter_code
_entity_poly.pdbx_strand_id
1 'polypeptide(L)'
;MSRWRASAIHLLLSGVIVGSVLVFMVTVWYRWPLFEIAGGSGLTLILAGVDVTLGPLITLVIFRSGKKGLKFDLSVIALLQFAALAYGIHVVYLARPVYLVFAYDRFELVAAKDIDPQDLAKVTREEFRRLPLGRPGTIAAEPPRDPKVQLQIVMTALQGKDLHLYPQYYVPYAEQAQNALRKARPVSVLLERDPEAVQRSLRSAGRSPESVKFLVLRGRTEDAAVLIDAVSGAPLEILRVYPW
;
A
#
# COMPACT_ATOMS: atom_id res chain seq x y z
N MET A 1 25.12 35.01 7.38
CA MET A 1 24.07 34.42 6.52
C MET A 1 22.72 34.98 6.94
N SER A 2 21.83 35.32 5.99
CA SER A 2 20.51 35.82 6.33
C SER A 2 19.58 34.68 6.75
N ARG A 3 18.56 34.97 7.58
CA ARG A 3 17.53 34.00 8.00
C ARG A 3 16.80 33.37 6.80
N TRP A 4 16.59 34.13 5.74
CA TRP A 4 15.97 33.65 4.51
C TRP A 4 16.83 32.60 3.78
N ARG A 5 18.15 32.83 3.73
CA ARG A 5 19.09 31.85 3.15
C ARG A 5 19.15 30.58 3.99
N ALA A 6 19.13 30.72 5.33
CA ALA A 6 19.14 29.54 6.22
C ALA A 6 17.87 28.70 6.04
N SER A 7 16.69 29.34 6.01
CA SER A 7 15.41 28.68 5.77
C SER A 7 15.34 28.04 4.37
N ALA A 8 15.83 28.72 3.33
CA ALA A 8 15.86 28.20 1.98
C ALA A 8 16.76 26.95 1.84
N ILE A 9 17.94 26.96 2.48
CA ILE A 9 18.82 25.78 2.52
C ILE A 9 18.12 24.64 3.25
N HIS A 10 17.46 24.93 4.37
CA HIS A 10 16.72 23.93 5.12
C HIS A 10 15.60 23.32 4.28
N LEU A 11 14.78 24.15 3.64
CA LEU A 11 13.70 23.72 2.72
C LEU A 11 14.25 22.80 1.61
N LEU A 12 15.36 23.16 1.03
CA LEU A 12 15.98 22.38 -0.06
C LEU A 12 16.46 21.01 0.45
N LEU A 13 17.12 20.98 1.61
CA LEU A 13 17.57 19.71 2.23
C LEU A 13 16.39 18.82 2.60
N SER A 14 15.37 19.36 3.27
CA SER A 14 14.15 18.63 3.60
C SER A 14 13.44 18.12 2.35
N GLY A 15 13.33 18.94 1.30
CA GLY A 15 12.73 18.55 0.03
C GLY A 15 13.47 17.39 -0.64
N VAL A 16 14.82 17.41 -0.63
CA VAL A 16 15.62 16.29 -1.17
C VAL A 16 15.41 15.02 -0.36
N ILE A 17 15.44 15.10 0.97
CA ILE A 17 15.27 13.93 1.85
C ILE A 17 13.87 13.34 1.68
N VAL A 18 12.82 14.15 1.85
CA VAL A 18 11.43 13.70 1.69
C VAL A 18 11.16 13.19 0.28
N GLY A 19 11.67 13.90 -0.75
CA GLY A 19 11.57 13.45 -2.14
C GLY A 19 12.21 12.07 -2.36
N SER A 20 13.38 11.81 -1.77
CA SER A 20 14.04 10.51 -1.84
C SER A 20 13.20 9.41 -1.18
N VAL A 21 12.62 9.68 -0.01
CA VAL A 21 11.70 8.75 0.68
C VAL A 21 10.47 8.46 -0.19
N LEU A 22 9.88 9.49 -0.82
CA LEU A 22 8.73 9.33 -1.70
C LEU A 22 9.04 8.48 -2.93
N VAL A 23 10.18 8.74 -3.58
CA VAL A 23 10.63 7.92 -4.72
C VAL A 23 10.78 6.46 -4.29
N PHE A 24 11.41 6.21 -3.15
CA PHE A 24 11.53 4.86 -2.60
C PHE A 24 10.16 4.22 -2.33
N MET A 25 9.23 4.94 -1.70
CA MET A 25 7.88 4.45 -1.43
C MET A 25 7.18 4.01 -2.72
N VAL A 26 7.14 4.87 -3.73
CA VAL A 26 6.40 4.63 -4.99
C VAL A 26 7.05 3.53 -5.82
N THR A 27 8.38 3.42 -5.80
CA THR A 27 9.10 2.41 -6.60
C THR A 27 9.15 1.03 -5.95
N VAL A 28 9.21 0.96 -4.63
CA VAL A 28 9.45 -0.29 -3.89
C VAL A 28 8.17 -0.81 -3.22
N TRP A 29 7.48 0.02 -2.42
CA TRP A 29 6.37 -0.44 -1.58
C TRP A 29 5.00 -0.24 -2.22
N TYR A 30 4.76 0.95 -2.76
CA TYR A 30 3.44 1.41 -3.21
C TYR A 30 3.41 1.60 -4.73
N ARG A 31 3.88 0.59 -5.47
CA ARG A 31 3.89 0.69 -6.92
C ARG A 31 2.53 1.10 -7.47
N TRP A 32 2.52 2.03 -8.44
CA TRP A 32 1.30 2.43 -9.12
C TRP A 32 0.54 1.21 -9.69
N PRO A 33 -0.80 1.12 -9.54
CA PRO A 33 -1.72 2.09 -8.92
C PRO A 33 -1.93 1.90 -7.40
N LEU A 34 -1.24 0.96 -6.74
CA LEU A 34 -1.42 0.65 -5.32
C LEU A 34 -1.14 1.84 -4.40
N PHE A 35 -0.39 2.84 -4.86
CA PHE A 35 -0.10 4.05 -4.07
C PHE A 35 -1.41 4.75 -3.65
N GLU A 36 -2.32 4.97 -4.58
CA GLU A 36 -3.60 5.61 -4.29
C GLU A 36 -4.56 4.66 -3.55
N ILE A 37 -4.68 3.43 -4.03
CA ILE A 37 -5.55 2.39 -3.46
C ILE A 37 -5.25 2.13 -1.97
N ALA A 38 -3.97 2.22 -1.58
CA ALA A 38 -3.51 2.04 -0.20
C ALA A 38 -3.51 3.31 0.65
N GLY A 39 -3.87 4.48 0.07
CA GLY A 39 -3.84 5.77 0.76
C GLY A 39 -2.45 6.39 0.91
N GLY A 40 -1.55 6.10 -0.03
CA GLY A 40 -0.17 6.63 -0.03
C GLY A 40 -0.10 8.15 -0.13
N SER A 41 -1.04 8.80 -0.85
CA SER A 41 -1.15 10.26 -0.94
C SER A 41 -1.35 10.92 0.42
N GLY A 42 -2.23 10.38 1.27
CA GLY A 42 -2.45 10.87 2.63
C GLY A 42 -1.20 10.71 3.52
N LEU A 43 -0.53 9.57 3.43
CA LEU A 43 0.72 9.32 4.17
C LEU A 43 1.83 10.29 3.73
N THR A 44 1.93 10.54 2.44
CA THR A 44 2.87 11.51 1.85
C THR A 44 2.62 12.93 2.36
N LEU A 45 1.36 13.36 2.39
CA LEU A 45 1.01 14.70 2.85
C LEU A 45 1.42 14.94 4.30
N ILE A 46 1.23 13.95 5.18
CA ILE A 46 1.64 14.03 6.58
C ILE A 46 3.16 14.11 6.69
N LEU A 47 3.89 13.23 5.99
CA LEU A 47 5.35 13.20 6.01
C LEU A 47 5.96 14.51 5.50
N ALA A 48 5.49 14.99 4.35
CA ALA A 48 5.99 16.22 3.74
C ALA A 48 5.59 17.47 4.53
N GLY A 49 4.38 17.51 5.09
CA GLY A 49 3.85 18.66 5.81
C GLY A 49 4.70 19.04 7.02
N VAL A 50 5.23 18.07 7.75
CA VAL A 50 6.10 18.33 8.91
C VAL A 50 7.48 18.82 8.47
N ASP A 51 8.16 18.07 7.63
CA ASP A 51 9.58 18.34 7.32
C ASP A 51 9.81 19.47 6.33
N VAL A 52 8.92 19.61 5.33
CA VAL A 52 9.06 20.63 4.27
C VAL A 52 8.44 21.95 4.68
N THR A 53 7.46 21.97 5.58
CA THR A 53 6.77 23.19 5.99
C THR A 53 7.24 23.70 7.35
N LEU A 54 7.08 22.91 8.41
CA LEU A 54 7.36 23.38 9.77
C LEU A 54 8.84 23.66 10.00
N GLY A 55 9.73 22.81 9.48
CA GLY A 55 11.16 22.95 9.67
C GLY A 55 11.75 24.25 9.15
N PRO A 56 11.57 24.58 7.87
CA PRO A 56 12.01 25.84 7.31
C PRO A 56 11.37 27.07 7.98
N LEU A 57 10.08 27.00 8.37
CA LEU A 57 9.42 28.07 9.10
C LEU A 57 10.04 28.32 10.48
N ILE A 58 10.27 27.28 11.26
CA ILE A 58 10.92 27.39 12.57
C ILE A 58 12.33 27.94 12.39
N THR A 59 13.09 27.48 11.40
CA THR A 59 14.41 28.01 11.09
C THR A 59 14.37 29.49 10.74
N LEU A 60 13.37 29.94 9.96
CA LEU A 60 13.17 31.33 9.58
C LEU A 60 12.97 32.23 10.80
N VAL A 61 12.23 31.75 11.80
CA VAL A 61 11.91 32.50 13.04
C VAL A 61 13.10 32.53 13.99
N ILE A 62 13.76 31.39 14.21
CA ILE A 62 14.80 31.24 15.23
C ILE A 62 16.16 31.74 14.76
N PHE A 63 16.44 31.65 13.46
CA PHE A 63 17.77 31.99 12.92
C PHE A 63 18.05 33.50 13.03
N ARG A 64 19.07 33.87 13.81
CA ARG A 64 19.66 35.20 13.88
C ARG A 64 21.17 35.08 13.81
N SER A 65 21.81 35.71 12.81
CA SER A 65 23.25 35.71 12.68
C SER A 65 23.90 36.35 13.90
N GLY A 66 24.91 35.71 14.48
CA GLY A 66 25.61 36.18 15.69
C GLY A 66 24.91 35.89 17.02
N LYS A 67 23.75 35.25 17.05
CA LYS A 67 23.05 34.86 18.28
C LYS A 67 23.90 33.85 19.06
N LYS A 68 24.16 34.12 20.34
CA LYS A 68 24.73 33.14 21.27
C LYS A 68 23.79 31.94 21.40
N GLY A 69 24.27 30.72 21.21
CA GLY A 69 23.47 29.50 21.30
C GLY A 69 22.77 29.10 19.97
N LEU A 70 22.94 29.83 18.86
CA LEU A 70 22.31 29.49 17.57
C LEU A 70 22.59 28.06 17.13
N LYS A 71 23.84 27.54 17.35
CA LYS A 71 24.15 26.13 17.01
C LYS A 71 23.31 25.15 17.81
N PHE A 72 23.07 25.42 19.08
CA PHE A 72 22.22 24.61 19.94
C PHE A 72 20.79 24.63 19.45
N ASP A 73 20.22 25.80 19.17
CA ASP A 73 18.85 25.94 18.64
C ASP A 73 18.66 25.14 17.34
N LEU A 74 19.61 25.28 16.40
CA LEU A 74 19.57 24.55 15.13
C LEU A 74 19.74 23.04 15.32
N SER A 75 20.55 22.60 16.28
CA SER A 75 20.71 21.18 16.60
C SER A 75 19.42 20.60 17.18
N VAL A 76 18.72 21.34 18.03
CA VAL A 76 17.42 20.91 18.58
C VAL A 76 16.37 20.78 17.45
N ILE A 77 16.32 21.77 16.55
CA ILE A 77 15.40 21.71 15.40
C ILE A 77 15.73 20.47 14.54
N ALA A 78 17.00 20.27 14.20
CA ALA A 78 17.40 19.13 13.39
C ALA A 78 17.09 17.77 14.06
N LEU A 79 17.31 17.68 15.38
CA LEU A 79 16.99 16.46 16.15
C LEU A 79 15.49 16.16 16.14
N LEU A 80 14.64 17.17 16.38
CA LEU A 80 13.18 17.00 16.37
C LEU A 80 12.67 16.61 15.00
N GLN A 81 13.21 17.21 13.93
CA GLN A 81 12.83 16.86 12.57
C GLN A 81 13.29 15.45 12.19
N PHE A 82 14.52 15.08 12.55
CA PHE A 82 14.98 13.72 12.32
C PHE A 82 14.13 12.68 13.04
N ALA A 83 13.73 12.97 14.28
CA ALA A 83 12.81 12.09 15.03
C ALA A 83 11.42 12.01 14.36
N ALA A 84 10.88 13.14 13.91
CA ALA A 84 9.60 13.18 13.19
C ALA A 84 9.67 12.42 11.85
N LEU A 85 10.72 12.62 11.07
CA LEU A 85 10.97 11.90 9.82
C LEU A 85 11.09 10.38 10.06
N ALA A 86 11.88 9.97 11.06
CA ALA A 86 12.04 8.56 11.41
C ALA A 86 10.71 7.92 11.83
N TYR A 87 9.90 8.64 12.61
CA TYR A 87 8.55 8.21 12.96
C TYR A 87 7.64 8.12 11.74
N GLY A 88 7.67 9.11 10.85
CA GLY A 88 6.91 9.10 9.61
C GLY A 88 7.27 7.93 8.70
N ILE A 89 8.57 7.66 8.51
CA ILE A 89 9.05 6.50 7.76
C ILE A 89 8.58 5.18 8.42
N HIS A 90 8.62 5.09 9.75
CA HIS A 90 8.12 3.94 10.48
C HIS A 90 6.62 3.69 10.24
N VAL A 91 5.80 4.75 10.29
CA VAL A 91 4.36 4.66 10.01
C VAL A 91 4.11 4.17 8.58
N VAL A 92 4.82 4.73 7.60
CA VAL A 92 4.73 4.32 6.19
C VAL A 92 5.18 2.86 6.01
N TYR A 93 6.24 2.45 6.68
CA TYR A 93 6.74 1.07 6.66
C TYR A 93 5.69 0.09 7.20
N LEU A 94 5.02 0.42 8.29
CA LEU A 94 3.95 -0.40 8.85
C LEU A 94 2.70 -0.42 7.96
N ALA A 95 2.39 0.69 7.30
CA ALA A 95 1.25 0.81 6.41
C ALA A 95 1.50 0.25 5.00
N ARG A 96 2.74 -0.18 4.68
CA ARG A 96 3.07 -0.68 3.35
C ARG A 96 2.23 -1.89 2.97
N PRO A 97 1.73 -1.97 1.73
CA PRO A 97 1.10 -3.17 1.20
C PRO A 97 2.09 -4.34 1.20
N VAL A 98 1.68 -5.48 1.73
CA VAL A 98 2.48 -6.72 1.73
C VAL A 98 1.89 -7.79 0.85
N TYR A 99 0.55 -7.85 0.77
CA TYR A 99 -0.14 -8.85 -0.04
C TYR A 99 -1.39 -8.30 -0.71
N LEU A 100 -1.67 -8.84 -1.90
CA LEU A 100 -3.00 -8.88 -2.49
C LEU A 100 -3.51 -10.30 -2.25
N VAL A 101 -4.45 -10.44 -1.33
CA VAL A 101 -4.98 -11.74 -0.91
C VAL A 101 -6.30 -12.01 -1.61
N PHE A 102 -6.34 -13.01 -2.47
CA PHE A 102 -7.62 -13.53 -2.99
C PHE A 102 -8.32 -14.31 -1.87
N ALA A 103 -9.49 -13.84 -1.45
CA ALA A 103 -10.32 -14.49 -0.44
C ALA A 103 -11.77 -14.49 -0.91
N TYR A 104 -12.41 -15.65 -0.87
CA TYR A 104 -13.80 -15.90 -1.29
C TYR A 104 -14.08 -15.55 -2.76
N ASP A 105 -14.26 -14.28 -3.10
CA ASP A 105 -14.71 -13.78 -4.40
C ASP A 105 -13.97 -12.53 -4.89
N ARG A 106 -12.97 -12.04 -4.13
CA ARG A 106 -12.27 -10.79 -4.42
C ARG A 106 -10.84 -10.80 -3.91
N PHE A 107 -10.08 -9.81 -4.32
CA PHE A 107 -8.81 -9.48 -3.69
C PHE A 107 -8.98 -8.46 -2.57
N GLU A 108 -8.25 -8.65 -1.49
CA GLU A 108 -8.14 -7.72 -0.37
C GLU A 108 -6.69 -7.22 -0.29
N LEU A 109 -6.52 -5.89 -0.19
CA LEU A 109 -5.18 -5.28 -0.02
C LEU A 109 -4.81 -5.31 1.45
N VAL A 110 -3.76 -6.07 1.79
CA VAL A 110 -3.30 -6.27 3.16
C VAL A 110 -2.01 -5.48 3.39
N ALA A 111 -2.00 -4.63 4.42
CA ALA A 111 -0.80 -3.93 4.86
C ALA A 111 -0.07 -4.70 5.97
N ALA A 112 1.23 -4.40 6.16
CA ALA A 112 2.05 -5.10 7.16
C ALA A 112 1.48 -5.01 8.57
N LYS A 113 0.91 -3.86 8.95
CA LYS A 113 0.30 -3.62 10.26
C LYS A 113 -1.02 -4.36 10.49
N ASP A 114 -1.66 -4.85 9.43
CA ASP A 114 -2.94 -5.54 9.52
C ASP A 114 -2.76 -7.02 9.90
N ILE A 115 -1.52 -7.52 9.81
CA ILE A 115 -1.17 -8.89 10.17
C ILE A 115 -0.75 -8.93 11.65
N ASP A 116 -1.49 -9.71 12.44
CA ASP A 116 -1.16 -9.96 13.83
C ASP A 116 0.11 -10.84 13.95
N PRO A 117 1.14 -10.39 14.69
CA PRO A 117 2.34 -11.20 14.92
C PRO A 117 2.04 -12.59 15.55
N GLN A 118 0.97 -12.71 16.35
CA GLN A 118 0.56 -13.98 16.93
C GLN A 118 0.02 -14.96 15.89
N ASP A 119 -0.67 -14.44 14.85
CA ASP A 119 -1.15 -15.28 13.75
C ASP A 119 -0.03 -15.58 12.76
N LEU A 120 0.90 -14.65 12.56
CA LEU A 120 2.08 -14.89 11.74
C LEU A 120 2.95 -16.03 12.35
N ALA A 121 3.03 -16.11 13.68
CA ALA A 121 3.73 -17.20 14.36
C ALA A 121 3.10 -18.60 14.15
N LYS A 122 1.82 -18.67 13.77
CA LYS A 122 1.10 -19.92 13.46
C LYS A 122 1.32 -20.42 12.03
N VAL A 123 2.00 -19.65 11.18
CA VAL A 123 2.22 -20.00 9.77
C VAL A 123 3.12 -21.22 9.66
N THR A 124 2.63 -22.26 8.99
CA THR A 124 3.38 -23.49 8.73
C THR A 124 4.20 -23.44 7.46
N ARG A 125 3.68 -22.80 6.41
CA ARG A 125 4.37 -22.63 5.12
C ARG A 125 5.49 -21.59 5.25
N GLU A 126 6.72 -21.97 4.99
CA GLU A 126 7.89 -21.12 5.20
C GLU A 126 7.87 -19.83 4.39
N GLU A 127 7.33 -19.85 3.19
CA GLU A 127 7.20 -18.73 2.28
C GLU A 127 6.34 -17.57 2.84
N PHE A 128 5.45 -17.84 3.80
CA PHE A 128 4.57 -16.85 4.43
C PHE A 128 4.94 -16.51 5.87
N ARG A 129 6.00 -17.09 6.42
CA ARG A 129 6.47 -16.81 7.80
C ARG A 129 7.02 -15.41 7.98
N ARG A 130 7.40 -14.75 6.88
CA ARG A 130 7.95 -13.39 6.88
C ARG A 130 7.21 -12.52 5.88
N LEU A 131 6.87 -11.31 6.30
CA LEU A 131 6.22 -10.36 5.42
C LEU A 131 7.22 -9.83 4.38
N PRO A 132 6.81 -9.65 3.11
CA PRO A 132 7.66 -9.07 2.08
C PRO A 132 8.15 -7.67 2.48
N LEU A 133 9.43 -7.39 2.24
CA LEU A 133 10.03 -6.08 2.44
C LEU A 133 9.94 -5.20 1.19
N GLY A 134 9.67 -5.80 0.04
CA GLY A 134 9.57 -5.13 -1.25
C GLY A 134 8.14 -5.04 -1.76
N ARG A 135 7.94 -5.44 -3.01
CA ARG A 135 6.63 -5.43 -3.67
C ARG A 135 5.64 -6.38 -2.99
N PRO A 136 4.34 -6.02 -2.92
CA PRO A 136 3.33 -6.92 -2.40
C PRO A 136 3.23 -8.19 -3.24
N GLY A 137 3.14 -9.33 -2.56
CA GLY A 137 2.89 -10.63 -3.20
C GLY A 137 1.40 -10.80 -3.54
N THR A 138 1.12 -11.49 -4.66
CA THR A 138 -0.24 -11.94 -4.96
C THR A 138 -0.40 -13.37 -4.47
N ILE A 139 -1.30 -13.58 -3.53
CA ILE A 139 -1.54 -14.85 -2.84
C ILE A 139 -3.03 -15.11 -2.70
N ALA A 140 -3.39 -16.26 -2.14
CA ALA A 140 -4.77 -16.54 -1.77
C ALA A 140 -4.87 -16.98 -0.31
N ALA A 141 -6.07 -16.91 0.26
CA ALA A 141 -6.41 -17.48 1.55
C ALA A 141 -7.45 -18.58 1.36
N GLU A 142 -7.15 -19.79 1.82
CA GLU A 142 -8.05 -20.94 1.77
C GLU A 142 -8.79 -21.07 3.11
N PRO A 143 -10.14 -21.09 3.11
CA PRO A 143 -10.91 -21.30 4.33
C PRO A 143 -10.53 -22.63 4.99
N PRO A 144 -10.38 -22.67 6.34
CA PRO A 144 -10.12 -23.92 7.05
C PRO A 144 -11.27 -24.92 6.84
N ARG A 145 -10.97 -26.21 6.91
CA ARG A 145 -11.98 -27.27 6.70
C ARG A 145 -12.87 -27.48 7.95
N ASP A 146 -12.38 -27.11 9.13
CA ASP A 146 -13.14 -27.25 10.39
C ASP A 146 -14.25 -26.20 10.46
N PRO A 147 -15.54 -26.62 10.54
CA PRO A 147 -16.67 -25.69 10.62
C PRO A 147 -16.64 -24.77 11.85
N LYS A 148 -16.06 -25.24 12.97
CA LYS A 148 -15.93 -24.41 14.19
C LYS A 148 -14.97 -23.25 13.95
N VAL A 149 -13.86 -23.52 13.27
CA VAL A 149 -12.87 -22.50 12.92
C VAL A 149 -13.43 -21.54 11.85
N GLN A 150 -14.21 -22.06 10.88
CA GLN A 150 -14.91 -21.20 9.92
C GLN A 150 -15.86 -20.24 10.63
N LEU A 151 -16.68 -20.75 11.56
CA LEU A 151 -17.58 -19.91 12.35
C LEU A 151 -16.82 -18.85 13.16
N GLN A 152 -15.68 -19.21 13.74
CA GLN A 152 -14.84 -18.25 14.46
C GLN A 152 -14.36 -17.13 13.54
N ILE A 153 -13.91 -17.45 12.30
CA ILE A 153 -13.49 -16.43 11.31
C ILE A 153 -14.67 -15.53 10.97
N VAL A 154 -15.87 -16.08 10.75
CA VAL A 154 -17.08 -15.29 10.48
C VAL A 154 -17.36 -14.33 11.64
N MET A 155 -17.26 -14.81 12.89
CA MET A 155 -17.48 -13.95 14.08
C MET A 155 -16.43 -12.85 14.21
N THR A 156 -15.16 -13.13 13.90
CA THR A 156 -14.11 -12.10 13.91
C THR A 156 -14.20 -11.15 12.71
N ALA A 157 -14.76 -11.60 11.59
CA ALA A 157 -15.00 -10.75 10.42
C ALA A 157 -15.98 -9.61 10.74
N LEU A 158 -16.97 -9.86 11.61
CA LEU A 158 -17.88 -8.81 12.12
C LEU A 158 -17.15 -7.74 12.94
N GLN A 159 -15.96 -8.07 13.46
CA GLN A 159 -15.07 -7.15 14.18
C GLN A 159 -13.93 -6.60 13.30
N GLY A 160 -13.98 -6.84 11.98
CA GLY A 160 -13.00 -6.36 11.02
C GLY A 160 -11.82 -7.30 10.76
N LYS A 161 -11.75 -8.49 11.38
CA LYS A 161 -10.69 -9.46 11.13
C LYS A 161 -11.23 -10.68 10.38
N ASP A 162 -11.18 -10.63 9.05
CA ASP A 162 -11.66 -11.67 8.16
C ASP A 162 -10.51 -12.54 7.62
N LEU A 163 -10.82 -13.58 6.84
CA LEU A 163 -9.93 -14.63 6.35
C LEU A 163 -8.61 -14.09 5.75
N HIS A 164 -8.65 -12.99 5.01
CA HIS A 164 -7.46 -12.37 4.41
C HIS A 164 -6.44 -11.84 5.42
N LEU A 165 -6.79 -11.74 6.72
CA LEU A 165 -5.90 -11.30 7.81
C LEU A 165 -5.36 -12.46 8.65
N TYR A 166 -5.59 -13.71 8.22
CA TYR A 166 -5.10 -14.90 8.90
C TYR A 166 -4.01 -15.60 8.07
N PRO A 167 -2.73 -15.24 8.24
CA PRO A 167 -1.64 -15.73 7.40
C PRO A 167 -1.41 -17.25 7.48
N GLN A 168 -1.88 -17.91 8.53
CA GLN A 168 -1.83 -19.38 8.62
C GLN A 168 -2.69 -20.09 7.57
N TYR A 169 -3.61 -19.39 6.89
CA TYR A 169 -4.45 -19.91 5.81
C TYR A 169 -3.98 -19.46 4.42
N TYR A 170 -2.81 -18.81 4.33
CA TYR A 170 -2.26 -18.38 3.05
C TYR A 170 -1.75 -19.55 2.24
N VAL A 171 -2.05 -19.49 0.94
CA VAL A 171 -1.61 -20.43 -0.08
C VAL A 171 -1.11 -19.65 -1.30
N PRO A 172 -0.21 -20.23 -2.12
CA PRO A 172 0.12 -19.65 -3.41
C PRO A 172 -1.14 -19.37 -4.24
N TYR A 173 -1.21 -18.21 -4.88
CA TYR A 173 -2.37 -17.85 -5.69
C TYR A 173 -2.69 -18.89 -6.76
N ALA A 174 -1.67 -19.53 -7.34
CA ALA A 174 -1.83 -20.55 -8.37
C ALA A 174 -2.72 -21.73 -7.92
N GLU A 175 -2.73 -22.07 -6.62
CA GLU A 175 -3.59 -23.13 -6.06
C GLU A 175 -5.07 -22.73 -6.09
N GLN A 176 -5.37 -21.44 -6.14
CA GLN A 176 -6.74 -20.88 -6.14
C GLN A 176 -7.11 -20.15 -7.44
N ALA A 177 -6.23 -20.14 -8.46
CA ALA A 177 -6.45 -19.40 -9.71
C ALA A 177 -7.73 -19.82 -10.43
N GLN A 178 -8.04 -21.13 -10.48
CA GLN A 178 -9.27 -21.64 -11.09
C GLN A 178 -10.53 -21.28 -10.26
N ASN A 179 -10.40 -21.19 -8.95
CA ASN A 179 -11.47 -20.72 -8.09
C ASN A 179 -11.72 -19.23 -8.31
N ALA A 180 -10.67 -18.43 -8.38
CA ALA A 180 -10.71 -17.02 -8.71
C ALA A 180 -11.38 -16.77 -10.07
N LEU A 181 -11.02 -17.57 -11.09
CA LEU A 181 -11.61 -17.48 -12.42
C LEU A 181 -13.12 -17.77 -12.44
N ARG A 182 -13.61 -18.71 -11.60
CA ARG A 182 -15.04 -18.98 -11.46
C ARG A 182 -15.83 -17.82 -10.83
N LYS A 183 -15.17 -17.02 -10.00
CA LYS A 183 -15.75 -15.85 -9.32
C LYS A 183 -15.60 -14.56 -10.13
N ALA A 184 -14.74 -14.57 -11.13
CA ALA A 184 -14.43 -13.40 -11.94
C ALA A 184 -15.59 -12.99 -12.84
N ARG A 185 -15.74 -11.68 -12.98
CA ARG A 185 -16.75 -11.01 -13.79
C ARG A 185 -16.18 -10.67 -15.18
N PRO A 186 -17.05 -10.58 -16.22
CA PRO A 186 -16.60 -10.17 -17.54
C PRO A 186 -16.15 -8.71 -17.55
N VAL A 187 -15.09 -8.40 -18.30
CA VAL A 187 -14.52 -7.06 -18.38
C VAL A 187 -15.47 -6.03 -19.01
N SER A 188 -16.52 -6.48 -19.71
CA SER A 188 -17.59 -5.61 -20.27
C SER A 188 -18.21 -4.71 -19.21
N VAL A 189 -18.35 -5.20 -17.98
CA VAL A 189 -18.88 -4.40 -16.85
C VAL A 189 -17.97 -3.19 -16.54
N LEU A 190 -16.66 -3.35 -16.63
CA LEU A 190 -15.74 -2.23 -16.44
C LEU A 190 -15.73 -1.28 -17.65
N LEU A 191 -15.95 -1.81 -18.87
CA LEU A 191 -16.07 -0.99 -20.08
C LEU A 191 -17.29 -0.04 -20.03
N GLU A 192 -18.36 -0.41 -19.33
CA GLU A 192 -19.51 0.47 -19.10
C GLU A 192 -19.19 1.60 -18.09
N ARG A 193 -18.21 1.38 -17.20
CA ARG A 193 -17.83 2.35 -16.15
C ARG A 193 -16.79 3.37 -16.62
N ASP A 194 -15.72 2.85 -17.23
CA ASP A 194 -14.63 3.66 -17.76
C ASP A 194 -14.06 3.01 -19.03
N PRO A 195 -14.71 3.25 -20.19
CA PRO A 195 -14.29 2.63 -21.45
C PRO A 195 -12.88 3.02 -21.88
N GLU A 196 -12.45 4.26 -21.57
CA GLU A 196 -11.14 4.74 -21.99
C GLU A 196 -10.00 4.06 -21.22
N ALA A 197 -10.11 3.97 -19.89
CA ALA A 197 -9.09 3.34 -19.07
C ALA A 197 -8.99 1.85 -19.38
N VAL A 198 -10.13 1.15 -19.51
CA VAL A 198 -10.15 -0.29 -19.81
C VAL A 198 -9.59 -0.58 -21.19
N GLN A 199 -10.03 0.16 -22.24
CA GLN A 199 -9.51 -0.04 -23.59
C GLN A 199 -8.04 0.28 -23.72
N ARG A 200 -7.54 1.29 -22.98
CA ARG A 200 -6.11 1.63 -22.94
C ARG A 200 -5.31 0.47 -22.34
N SER A 201 -5.76 -0.09 -21.24
CA SER A 201 -5.12 -1.24 -20.58
C SER A 201 -5.13 -2.48 -21.49
N LEU A 202 -6.28 -2.83 -22.08
CA LEU A 202 -6.38 -3.96 -23.02
C LEU A 202 -5.45 -3.81 -24.23
N ARG A 203 -5.41 -2.60 -24.84
CA ARG A 203 -4.52 -2.33 -25.99
C ARG A 203 -3.05 -2.41 -25.60
N SER A 204 -2.67 -1.86 -24.45
CA SER A 204 -1.26 -1.92 -23.98
C SER A 204 -0.81 -3.34 -23.70
N ALA A 205 -1.72 -4.21 -23.27
CA ALA A 205 -1.47 -5.62 -23.02
C ALA A 205 -1.62 -6.52 -24.28
N GLY A 206 -2.07 -5.98 -25.42
CA GLY A 206 -2.35 -6.76 -26.63
C GLY A 206 -3.47 -7.77 -26.45
N ARG A 207 -4.48 -7.46 -25.62
CA ARG A 207 -5.56 -8.36 -25.23
C ARG A 207 -6.91 -7.95 -25.79
N SER A 208 -7.75 -8.93 -26.12
CA SER A 208 -9.17 -8.68 -26.43
C SER A 208 -10.03 -8.73 -25.16
N PRO A 209 -11.20 -8.06 -25.14
CA PRO A 209 -12.10 -8.10 -23.98
C PRO A 209 -12.50 -9.50 -23.54
N GLU A 210 -12.64 -10.45 -24.48
CA GLU A 210 -13.06 -11.83 -24.22
C GLU A 210 -11.94 -12.63 -23.54
N SER A 211 -10.67 -12.23 -23.73
CA SER A 211 -9.50 -12.90 -23.14
C SER A 211 -9.22 -12.48 -21.70
N VAL A 212 -10.00 -11.53 -21.15
CA VAL A 212 -9.78 -10.95 -19.83
C VAL A 212 -11.07 -10.94 -19.02
N LYS A 213 -10.95 -11.30 -17.76
CA LYS A 213 -11.96 -11.10 -16.73
C LYS A 213 -11.43 -10.22 -15.62
N PHE A 214 -12.24 -9.85 -14.66
CA PHE A 214 -11.77 -9.12 -13.50
C PHE A 214 -12.35 -9.61 -12.18
N LEU A 215 -11.61 -9.36 -11.12
CA LEU A 215 -12.04 -9.47 -9.74
C LEU A 215 -11.95 -8.11 -9.07
N VAL A 216 -12.82 -7.86 -8.12
CA VAL A 216 -12.74 -6.66 -7.28
C VAL A 216 -11.46 -6.71 -6.45
N LEU A 217 -10.76 -5.60 -6.34
CA LEU A 217 -9.73 -5.36 -5.33
C LEU A 217 -10.30 -4.37 -4.32
N ARG A 218 -10.51 -4.83 -3.11
CA ARG A 218 -10.87 -3.97 -2.01
C ARG A 218 -9.61 -3.29 -1.46
N GLY A 219 -9.58 -1.98 -1.61
CA GLY A 219 -8.49 -1.15 -1.13
C GLY A 219 -8.77 -0.51 0.23
N ARG A 220 -7.87 0.37 0.67
CA ARG A 220 -8.03 1.09 1.93
C ARG A 220 -8.78 2.41 1.74
N THR A 221 -8.53 3.11 0.66
CA THR A 221 -9.14 4.42 0.33
C THR A 221 -10.07 4.33 -0.84
N GLU A 222 -9.82 3.46 -1.78
CA GLU A 222 -10.65 3.22 -2.95
C GLU A 222 -10.55 1.76 -3.39
N ASP A 223 -11.62 1.26 -4.01
CA ASP A 223 -11.63 -0.06 -4.61
C ASP A 223 -11.18 0.02 -6.08
N ALA A 224 -10.67 -1.09 -6.58
CA ALA A 224 -10.11 -1.20 -7.93
C ALA A 224 -10.46 -2.55 -8.55
N ALA A 225 -10.06 -2.80 -9.78
CA ALA A 225 -10.20 -4.07 -10.45
C ALA A 225 -8.85 -4.75 -10.66
N VAL A 226 -8.76 -6.05 -10.37
CA VAL A 226 -7.64 -6.88 -10.81
C VAL A 226 -8.07 -7.59 -12.08
N LEU A 227 -7.42 -7.26 -13.19
CA LEU A 227 -7.61 -7.97 -14.44
C LEU A 227 -6.92 -9.33 -14.35
N ILE A 228 -7.60 -10.38 -14.79
CA ILE A 228 -7.08 -11.74 -14.82
C ILE A 228 -7.28 -12.34 -16.21
N ASP A 229 -6.38 -13.24 -16.58
CA ASP A 229 -6.49 -14.02 -17.82
C ASP A 229 -7.72 -14.93 -17.78
N ALA A 230 -8.53 -14.89 -18.82
CA ALA A 230 -9.82 -15.60 -18.86
C ALA A 230 -9.69 -17.14 -18.95
N VAL A 231 -8.49 -17.66 -19.19
CA VAL A 231 -8.21 -19.12 -19.30
C VAL A 231 -7.49 -19.62 -18.05
N SER A 232 -6.37 -18.99 -17.70
CA SER A 232 -5.53 -19.44 -16.60
C SER A 232 -5.95 -18.89 -15.23
N GLY A 233 -6.69 -17.79 -15.19
CA GLY A 233 -6.99 -17.04 -13.97
C GLY A 233 -5.79 -16.24 -13.43
N ALA A 234 -4.67 -16.18 -14.16
CA ALA A 234 -3.47 -15.47 -13.72
C ALA A 234 -3.72 -13.97 -13.65
N PRO A 235 -3.28 -13.28 -12.57
CA PRO A 235 -3.38 -11.82 -12.46
C PRO A 235 -2.51 -11.15 -13.53
N LEU A 236 -3.08 -10.15 -14.20
CA LEU A 236 -2.43 -9.41 -15.29
C LEU A 236 -2.05 -8.00 -14.83
N GLU A 237 -3.03 -7.23 -14.39
CA GLU A 237 -2.87 -5.82 -14.05
C GLU A 237 -3.90 -5.38 -13.01
N ILE A 238 -3.57 -4.37 -12.23
CA ILE A 238 -4.52 -3.68 -11.36
C ILE A 238 -4.97 -2.41 -12.09
N LEU A 239 -6.27 -2.30 -12.32
CA LEU A 239 -6.87 -1.17 -13.00
C LEU A 239 -7.68 -0.33 -12.01
N ARG A 240 -7.35 0.96 -11.93
CA ARG A 240 -8.03 1.92 -11.06
C ARG A 240 -9.33 2.39 -11.70
N VAL A 241 -10.30 1.49 -11.71
CA VAL A 241 -11.68 1.70 -12.16
C VAL A 241 -12.59 1.15 -11.08
N TYR A 242 -13.66 1.87 -10.77
CA TYR A 242 -14.65 1.45 -9.76
C TYR A 242 -15.32 0.13 -10.19
N PRO A 243 -15.15 -0.97 -9.41
CA PRO A 243 -15.48 -2.30 -9.91
C PRO A 243 -16.88 -2.81 -9.54
N TRP A 244 -17.68 -2.03 -8.78
CA TRP A 244 -19.01 -2.44 -8.27
C TRP A 244 -20.16 -2.09 -9.20
#